data_4fcb41fe5697ec0f9908ad9f7cad387d
#
_entry.id   4fcb41fe5697ec0f9908ad9f7cad387d
#
_cell.length_a   1.000
_cell.length_b   1.000
_cell.length_c   1.000
_cell.angle_alpha   90.00
_cell.angle_beta   90.00
_cell.angle_gamma   90.00
#
_symmetry.space_group_name_H-M   'P 1'
#
loop_
_entity.id
_entity.type
_entity.pdbx_description
1 polymer ?
#
loop_
_entity_poly.entity_id
_entity_poly.type
_entity_poly.pdbx_seq_one_letter_code
_entity_poly.pdbx_strand_id
1 'polypeptide(L)'
;SLPPLVDAASAVQEMKALLEDNAPYQARVTFESGGGATGWNAPSTTHWFESALNAASIAHFGAPVGYIGQGGTIPLMNMLSQGFPTAQMMVCGVLGPKSNAHGPNEFLHVPYAKRLTAAVAQVIAQMPAQTLVQG
;
A
#
# COMPACT_ATOMS: atom_id res chain seq x y z
N SER A 1 -12.07 0.65 -6.21
CA SER A 1 -11.24 0.15 -5.10
C SER A 1 -12.11 -0.59 -4.10
N LEU A 2 -11.65 -1.70 -3.61
CA LEU A 2 -12.35 -2.53 -2.63
C LEU A 2 -11.72 -2.34 -1.24
N PRO A 3 -12.48 -2.53 -0.16
CA PRO A 3 -11.92 -2.59 1.19
C PRO A 3 -10.86 -3.70 1.30
N PRO A 4 -9.84 -3.55 2.17
CA PRO A 4 -8.69 -4.46 2.23
C PRO A 4 -9.03 -5.94 2.50
N LEU A 5 -10.16 -6.20 3.16
CA LEU A 5 -10.60 -7.55 3.54
C LEU A 5 -11.62 -8.17 2.59
N VAL A 6 -11.97 -7.50 1.51
CA VAL A 6 -12.93 -7.99 0.53
C VAL A 6 -12.21 -8.75 -0.57
N ASP A 7 -12.64 -9.98 -0.83
CA ASP A 7 -12.17 -10.75 -1.97
C ASP A 7 -12.69 -10.15 -3.29
N ALA A 8 -11.77 -9.81 -4.17
CA ALA A 8 -12.10 -9.13 -5.41
C ALA A 8 -12.90 -9.98 -6.38
N ALA A 9 -12.64 -11.29 -6.45
CA ALA A 9 -13.33 -12.17 -7.37
C ALA A 9 -14.80 -12.34 -6.96
N SER A 10 -15.04 -12.56 -5.68
CA SER A 10 -16.40 -12.64 -5.12
C SER A 10 -17.18 -11.33 -5.31
N ALA A 11 -16.54 -10.19 -5.04
CA ALA A 11 -17.16 -8.88 -5.23
C ALA A 11 -17.57 -8.61 -6.68
N VAL A 12 -16.76 -9.03 -7.65
CA VAL A 12 -17.09 -8.92 -9.09
C VAL A 12 -18.29 -9.78 -9.44
N GLN A 13 -18.37 -11.02 -8.93
CA GLN A 13 -19.48 -11.91 -9.19
C GLN A 13 -20.79 -11.40 -8.58
N GLU A 14 -20.75 -10.94 -7.33
CA GLU A 14 -21.92 -10.36 -6.65
C GLU A 14 -22.41 -9.08 -7.37
N MET A 15 -21.49 -8.23 -7.79
CA MET A 15 -21.84 -7.02 -8.54
C MET A 15 -22.48 -7.36 -9.89
N LYS A 16 -21.94 -8.38 -10.59
CA LYS A 16 -22.51 -8.88 -11.85
C LYS A 16 -23.94 -9.35 -11.64
N ALA A 17 -24.17 -10.22 -10.67
CA ALA A 17 -25.50 -10.73 -10.36
C ALA A 17 -26.46 -9.61 -9.99
N LEU A 18 -26.04 -8.66 -9.13
CA LEU A 18 -26.87 -7.54 -8.70
C LEU A 18 -27.32 -6.67 -9.87
N LEU A 19 -26.43 -6.37 -10.81
CA LEU A 19 -26.70 -5.48 -11.93
C LEU A 19 -27.49 -6.15 -13.05
N GLU A 20 -27.22 -7.43 -13.34
CA GLU A 20 -27.88 -8.15 -14.42
C GLU A 20 -29.26 -8.68 -14.02
N ASP A 21 -29.40 -9.25 -12.81
CA ASP A 21 -30.64 -9.87 -12.35
C ASP A 21 -31.72 -8.87 -11.93
N ASN A 22 -31.32 -7.66 -11.52
CA ASN A 22 -32.23 -6.67 -10.96
C ASN A 22 -32.37 -5.42 -11.83
N ALA A 23 -32.12 -5.51 -13.13
CA ALA A 23 -32.22 -4.36 -14.03
C ALA A 23 -33.66 -3.81 -14.07
N PRO A 24 -33.89 -2.53 -13.75
CA PRO A 24 -35.23 -1.94 -13.79
C PRO A 24 -35.74 -1.81 -15.22
N TYR A 25 -37.06 -1.75 -15.37
CA TYR A 25 -37.75 -1.52 -16.64
C TYR A 25 -37.46 -2.60 -17.73
N GLN A 26 -37.13 -3.82 -17.33
CA GLN A 26 -36.76 -4.90 -18.24
C GLN A 26 -35.55 -4.55 -19.15
N ALA A 27 -34.70 -3.67 -18.68
CA ALA A 27 -33.48 -3.32 -19.39
C ALA A 27 -32.55 -4.53 -19.51
N ARG A 28 -31.94 -4.70 -20.66
CA ARG A 28 -30.87 -5.69 -20.82
C ARG A 28 -29.56 -5.05 -20.35
N VAL A 29 -29.05 -5.56 -19.24
CA VAL A 29 -27.76 -5.13 -18.69
C VAL A 29 -26.76 -6.25 -18.85
N THR A 30 -25.58 -5.94 -19.36
CA THR A 30 -24.43 -6.85 -19.40
C THR A 30 -23.31 -6.19 -18.61
N PHE A 31 -22.86 -6.85 -17.55
CA PHE A 31 -21.73 -6.37 -16.76
C PHE A 31 -20.44 -7.05 -17.25
N GLU A 32 -19.54 -6.25 -17.77
CA GLU A 32 -18.20 -6.65 -18.15
C GLU A 32 -17.19 -6.06 -17.16
N SER A 33 -16.33 -6.91 -16.59
CA SER A 33 -15.31 -6.51 -15.66
C SER A 33 -13.93 -6.81 -16.22
N GLY A 34 -13.05 -5.82 -16.19
CA GLY A 34 -11.63 -6.01 -16.46
C GLY A 34 -10.87 -6.73 -15.32
N GLY A 35 -11.60 -7.26 -14.35
CA GLY A 35 -11.07 -7.86 -13.13
C GLY A 35 -11.11 -6.94 -11.94
N GLY A 36 -10.89 -7.50 -10.77
CA GLY A 36 -10.72 -6.79 -9.51
C GLY A 36 -9.40 -7.19 -8.86
N ALA A 37 -8.90 -6.37 -7.97
CA ALA A 37 -7.74 -6.72 -7.18
C ALA A 37 -8.06 -6.56 -5.69
N THR A 38 -7.76 -7.61 -4.93
CA THR A 38 -7.93 -7.63 -3.48
C THR A 38 -6.95 -6.65 -2.84
N GLY A 39 -7.44 -5.86 -1.89
CA GLY A 39 -6.64 -4.90 -1.15
C GLY A 39 -5.64 -5.58 -0.22
N TRP A 40 -4.81 -4.78 0.41
CA TRP A 40 -3.85 -5.24 1.40
C TRP A 40 -4.19 -4.65 2.77
N ASN A 41 -4.43 -5.54 3.74
CA ASN A 41 -4.56 -5.16 5.13
C ASN A 41 -3.18 -5.31 5.80
N ALA A 42 -2.51 -4.18 6.03
CA ALA A 42 -1.17 -4.17 6.59
C ALA A 42 -1.15 -4.85 7.97
N PRO A 43 -0.27 -5.82 8.20
CA PRO A 43 -0.10 -6.40 9.52
C PRO A 43 0.47 -5.37 10.51
N SER A 44 0.28 -5.63 11.79
CA SER A 44 0.87 -4.79 12.84
C SER A 44 2.40 -4.77 12.72
N THR A 45 2.99 -3.59 12.90
CA THR A 45 4.43 -3.44 12.95
C THR A 45 5.02 -4.06 14.22
N THR A 46 6.22 -4.65 14.11
CA THR A 46 6.96 -5.10 15.27
C THR A 46 7.57 -3.91 16.02
N HIS A 47 7.82 -4.08 17.31
CA HIS A 47 8.38 -3.01 18.15
C HIS A 47 9.72 -2.46 17.62
N TRP A 48 10.62 -3.34 17.15
CA TRP A 48 11.90 -2.90 16.61
C TRP A 48 11.71 -2.05 15.35
N PHE A 49 10.78 -2.46 14.47
CA PHE A 49 10.54 -1.78 13.20
C PHE A 49 9.90 -0.41 13.43
N GLU A 50 8.92 -0.33 14.32
CA GLU A 50 8.31 0.95 14.70
C GLU A 50 9.32 1.90 15.32
N SER A 51 10.18 1.40 16.22
CA SER A 51 11.26 2.19 16.82
C SER A 51 12.25 2.69 15.78
N ALA A 52 12.65 1.83 14.82
CA ALA A 52 13.56 2.20 13.73
C ALA A 52 12.94 3.24 12.80
N LEU A 53 11.66 3.10 12.44
CA LEU A 53 10.93 4.06 11.63
C LEU A 53 10.85 5.43 12.31
N ASN A 54 10.51 5.47 13.59
CA ASN A 54 10.44 6.72 14.35
C ASN A 54 11.82 7.38 14.47
N ALA A 55 12.86 6.63 14.79
CA ALA A 55 14.22 7.17 14.88
C ALA A 55 14.70 7.74 13.54
N ALA A 56 14.47 7.03 12.44
CA ALA A 56 14.83 7.50 11.11
C ALA A 56 14.01 8.73 10.69
N SER A 57 12.72 8.77 10.99
CA SER A 57 11.86 9.91 10.67
C SER A 57 12.30 11.16 11.43
N ILE A 58 12.57 11.06 12.73
CA ILE A 58 13.07 12.18 13.52
C ILE A 58 14.42 12.67 12.99
N ALA A 59 15.35 11.76 12.70
CA ALA A 59 16.69 12.11 12.22
C ALA A 59 16.70 12.84 10.87
N HIS A 60 15.85 12.41 9.93
CA HIS A 60 15.87 12.91 8.56
C HIS A 60 14.77 13.94 8.24
N PHE A 61 13.68 13.95 9.02
CA PHE A 61 12.53 14.84 8.78
C PHE A 61 12.16 15.71 9.98
N GLY A 62 12.74 15.47 11.14
CA GLY A 62 12.51 16.28 12.35
C GLY A 62 11.17 16.00 13.07
N ALA A 63 10.46 14.96 12.71
CA ALA A 63 9.17 14.60 13.30
C ALA A 63 9.01 13.07 13.36
N PRO A 64 8.17 12.54 14.27
CA PRO A 64 7.83 11.12 14.30
C PRO A 64 7.18 10.67 12.98
N VAL A 65 7.27 9.36 12.69
CA VAL A 65 6.62 8.78 11.53
C VAL A 65 5.10 8.90 11.64
N GLY A 66 4.44 9.24 10.54
CA GLY A 66 2.99 9.20 10.41
C GLY A 66 2.53 8.09 9.48
N TYR A 67 1.33 7.59 9.71
CA TYR A 67 0.72 6.55 8.87
C TYR A 67 -0.53 7.12 8.22
N ILE A 68 -0.72 6.79 6.94
CA ILE A 68 -1.94 7.13 6.20
C ILE A 68 -2.51 5.86 5.56
N GLY A 69 -3.84 5.73 5.62
CA GLY A 69 -4.55 4.76 4.80
C GLY A 69 -4.68 5.29 3.38
N GLN A 70 -4.36 4.48 2.39
CA GLN A 70 -4.57 4.81 0.99
C GLN A 70 -5.68 3.98 0.37
N GLY A 71 -6.63 4.66 -0.27
CA GLY A 71 -7.62 4.03 -1.13
C GLY A 71 -7.02 3.79 -2.51
N GLY A 72 -6.57 2.61 -2.75
CA GLY A 72 -6.03 2.17 -4.02
C GLY A 72 -5.52 0.76 -3.87
N THR A 73 -5.87 -0.10 -4.82
CA THR A 73 -5.45 -1.48 -4.75
C THR A 73 -4.04 -1.60 -5.28
N ILE A 74 -3.11 -2.05 -4.43
CA ILE A 74 -1.74 -2.38 -4.82
C ILE A 74 -1.57 -3.89 -4.67
N PRO A 75 -1.83 -4.70 -5.72
CA PRO A 75 -1.78 -6.16 -5.64
C PRO A 75 -0.43 -6.70 -5.18
N LEU A 76 0.66 -5.99 -5.50
CA LEU A 76 2.02 -6.32 -5.10
C LEU A 76 2.15 -6.49 -3.58
N MET A 77 1.55 -5.61 -2.79
CA MET A 77 1.67 -5.68 -1.33
C MET A 77 0.99 -6.90 -0.75
N ASN A 78 -0.19 -7.26 -1.27
CA ASN A 78 -0.86 -8.48 -0.85
C ASN A 78 -0.05 -9.74 -1.23
N MET A 79 0.47 -9.78 -2.44
CA MET A 79 1.33 -10.89 -2.92
C MET A 79 2.60 -11.04 -2.06
N LEU A 80 3.27 -9.95 -1.75
CA LEU A 80 4.47 -9.96 -0.90
C LEU A 80 4.14 -10.41 0.52
N SER A 81 3.03 -9.95 1.11
CA SER A 81 2.62 -10.37 2.44
C SER A 81 2.26 -11.86 2.51
N GLN A 82 1.69 -12.41 1.45
CA GLN A 82 1.41 -13.85 1.36
C GLN A 82 2.68 -14.69 1.19
N GLY A 83 3.61 -14.21 0.35
CA GLY A 83 4.89 -14.88 0.12
C GLY A 83 5.87 -14.79 1.30
N PHE A 84 5.79 -13.71 2.07
CA PHE A 84 6.70 -13.41 3.17
C PHE A 84 5.91 -12.97 4.43
N PRO A 85 5.20 -13.87 5.09
CA PRO A 85 4.26 -13.52 6.17
C PRO A 85 4.92 -12.94 7.42
N THR A 86 6.21 -13.16 7.60
CA THR A 86 7.00 -12.62 8.73
C THR A 86 7.72 -11.31 8.41
N ALA A 87 7.74 -10.90 7.14
CA ALA A 87 8.43 -9.69 6.73
C ALA A 87 7.71 -8.44 7.23
N GLN A 88 8.50 -7.44 7.64
CA GLN A 88 7.97 -6.11 7.90
C GLN A 88 7.96 -5.30 6.60
N MET A 89 6.85 -4.62 6.35
CA MET A 89 6.63 -3.90 5.09
C MET A 89 6.69 -2.39 5.33
N MET A 90 7.66 -1.73 4.71
CA MET A 90 7.74 -0.28 4.67
C MET A 90 7.22 0.21 3.31
N VAL A 91 6.00 0.73 3.30
CA VAL A 91 5.42 1.33 2.10
C VAL A 91 5.54 2.84 2.21
N CYS A 92 6.32 3.44 1.34
CA CYS A 92 6.59 4.87 1.34
C CYS A 92 6.69 5.41 -0.09
N GLY A 93 6.61 6.71 -0.24
CA GLY A 93 6.69 7.37 -1.54
C GLY A 93 7.27 8.77 -1.44
N VAL A 94 7.53 9.36 -2.60
CA VAL A 94 8.22 10.64 -2.74
C VAL A 94 7.31 11.75 -3.28
N LEU A 95 6.02 11.48 -3.40
CA LEU A 95 5.04 12.48 -3.81
C LEU A 95 4.80 13.46 -2.67
N GLY A 96 4.96 14.73 -2.95
CA GLY A 96 4.71 15.80 -2.00
C GLY A 96 3.62 16.75 -2.48
N PRO A 97 3.33 17.80 -1.71
CA PRO A 97 2.39 18.83 -2.13
C PRO A 97 2.77 19.41 -3.49
N LYS A 98 1.78 19.56 -4.36
CA LYS A 98 1.93 20.10 -5.73
C LYS A 98 2.71 19.21 -6.72
N SER A 99 3.06 17.98 -6.35
CA SER A 99 3.75 17.04 -7.26
C SER A 99 2.94 16.68 -8.50
N ASN A 100 1.63 16.92 -8.47
CA ASN A 100 0.70 16.64 -9.58
C ASN A 100 0.75 15.18 -10.05
N ALA A 101 0.68 14.25 -9.09
CA ALA A 101 0.72 12.82 -9.37
C ALA A 101 -0.30 12.42 -10.45
N HIS A 102 0.14 11.63 -11.42
CA HIS A 102 -0.63 11.19 -12.58
C HIS A 102 -1.14 12.31 -13.49
N GLY A 103 -0.60 13.52 -13.36
CA GLY A 103 -0.95 14.68 -14.17
C GLY A 103 0.22 15.22 -15.01
N PRO A 104 -0.07 16.19 -15.91
CA PRO A 104 0.99 16.86 -16.66
C PRO A 104 1.98 17.57 -15.74
N ASN A 105 3.27 17.53 -16.10
CA ASN A 105 4.35 18.14 -15.33
C ASN A 105 4.48 17.59 -13.89
N GLU A 106 4.18 16.31 -13.69
CA GLU A 106 4.53 15.64 -12.45
C GLU A 106 6.02 15.79 -12.16
N PHE A 107 6.38 16.10 -10.91
CA PHE A 107 7.78 16.28 -10.53
C PHE A 107 8.17 15.50 -9.29
N LEU A 108 9.44 15.14 -9.22
CA LEU A 108 10.07 14.57 -8.05
C LEU A 108 10.65 15.66 -7.16
N HIS A 109 10.29 15.69 -5.88
CA HIS A 109 10.93 16.55 -4.89
C HIS A 109 12.28 15.95 -4.46
N VAL A 110 13.34 16.26 -5.19
CA VAL A 110 14.68 15.66 -5.00
C VAL A 110 15.21 15.73 -3.56
N PRO A 111 15.12 16.88 -2.83
CA PRO A 111 15.56 16.91 -1.42
C PRO A 111 14.81 15.93 -0.52
N TYR A 112 13.51 15.74 -0.75
CA TYR A 112 12.71 14.76 0.00
C TYR A 112 13.12 13.32 -0.35
N ALA A 113 13.29 13.02 -1.62
CA ALA A 113 13.72 11.70 -2.08
C ALA A 113 15.06 11.30 -1.45
N LYS A 114 16.04 12.22 -1.39
CA LYS A 114 17.34 11.97 -0.74
C LYS A 114 17.18 11.67 0.75
N ARG A 115 16.35 12.42 1.47
CA ARG A 115 16.08 12.17 2.90
C ARG A 115 15.40 10.82 3.11
N LEU A 116 14.43 10.50 2.27
CA LEU A 116 13.72 9.22 2.34
C LEU A 116 14.69 8.05 2.11
N THR A 117 15.56 8.15 1.10
CA THR A 117 16.59 7.13 0.84
C THR A 117 17.49 6.92 2.05
N ALA A 118 17.94 8.00 2.70
CA ALA A 118 18.76 7.92 3.91
C ALA A 118 17.98 7.31 5.09
N ALA A 119 16.70 7.66 5.26
CA ALA A 119 15.85 7.07 6.29
C ALA A 119 15.64 5.57 6.07
N VAL A 120 15.39 5.12 4.83
CA VAL A 120 15.28 3.69 4.50
C VAL A 120 16.58 2.96 4.80
N ALA A 121 17.72 3.51 4.41
CA ALA A 121 19.03 2.92 4.71
C ALA A 121 19.26 2.76 6.22
N GLN A 122 18.88 3.77 7.01
CA GLN A 122 18.97 3.72 8.47
C GLN A 122 18.08 2.63 9.06
N VAL A 123 16.83 2.50 8.60
CA VAL A 123 15.91 1.44 9.07
C VAL A 123 16.48 0.04 8.78
N ILE A 124 17.03 -0.16 7.57
CA ILE A 124 17.67 -1.43 7.20
C ILE A 124 18.87 -1.72 8.10
N ALA A 125 19.69 -0.73 8.39
CA ALA A 125 20.86 -0.89 9.26
C ALA A 125 20.50 -1.23 10.72
N GLN A 126 19.29 -0.93 11.16
CA GLN A 126 18.79 -1.23 12.51
C GLN A 126 18.05 -2.58 12.59
N MET A 127 17.98 -3.33 11.50
CA MET A 127 17.33 -4.64 11.49
C MET A 127 18.07 -5.62 12.40
N PRO A 128 17.36 -6.33 13.31
CA PRO A 128 17.99 -7.32 14.18
C PRO A 128 18.63 -8.45 13.38
N ALA A 129 19.83 -8.87 13.79
CA ALA A 129 20.60 -9.93 13.11
C ALA A 129 19.84 -11.27 12.98
N GLN A 130 18.95 -11.59 13.91
CA GLN A 130 18.10 -12.79 13.86
C GLN A 130 17.07 -12.79 12.73
N THR A 131 16.72 -11.62 12.21
CA THR A 131 15.77 -11.48 11.09
C THR A 131 16.42 -11.89 9.75
N LEU A 132 17.75 -11.88 9.67
CA LEU A 132 18.51 -12.20 8.45
C LEU A 132 18.67 -13.72 8.20
N VAL A 133 18.36 -14.56 9.19
CA VAL A 133 18.65 -16.03 9.15
C VAL A 133 17.41 -16.85 8.73
N GLN A 134 16.22 -16.25 8.60
CA GLN A 134 14.97 -16.96 8.30
C GLN A 134 14.44 -16.70 6.88
N GLY A 135 15.29 -16.35 5.95
CA GLY A 135 14.97 -16.19 4.53
C GLY A 135 15.32 -17.43 3.70
#